data_bd6c7d68a7b64a4371a0bbcab8e70bc6
#
_entry.id   bd6c7d68a7b64a4371a0bbcab8e70bc6
#
_cell.length_a   1.000
_cell.length_b   1.000
_cell.length_c   1.000
_cell.angle_alpha   90.00
_cell.angle_beta   90.00
_cell.angle_gamma   90.00
#
_symmetry.space_group_name_H-M   'P 1'
#
loop_
_entity.id
_entity.type
_entity.pdbx_description
1 polymer ?
#
loop_
_entity_poly.entity_id
_entity_poly.type
_entity_poly.pdbx_seq_one_letter_code
_entity_poly.pdbx_strand_id
1 'polypeptide(L)'
;MATATFEYKVRDAGGKIRSGKLDAESQAQVAQKLKSMGYAPMSINQANAGLQKEISIPGFAPKVKLKDLAVFARQFATMINSGLSLLRALTILTEQTENKKLASILGEVRSDIETGSSLSAAMAKHTGIFPPLMVNMCKAGEVGGFLDRVLLQIANNYEAEVKLRGKVKSAMTYPVMVLIMAVLAVIGMLTFIVPVFDEMFKSMGATLPPPTAFLVFLSGQMKVVLPLLIVGVVAFTFTWKRIKHDDRVRGVVDPLKLKAPVFGPLFQKIALARFARNLGTMMSSGVPILQSLDIVSATTGNIVLERAIKDVQESVRSGESLTTPLTHHAVFPPMVVQMMAVGEDTGALDTMLGKISEFYDQEVEATTESLTALMEPLMIAFLGGIVGGMIVALYMPIFKIFELIE
;
A
#
# COMPACT_ATOMS: atom_id res chain seq x y z
N MET A 1 33.08 -24.71 16.58
CA MET A 1 32.23 -25.51 17.47
C MET A 1 31.00 -24.73 17.79
N ALA A 2 29.80 -25.31 17.71
CA ALA A 2 28.54 -24.56 17.84
C ALA A 2 28.27 -24.28 19.33
N THR A 3 28.24 -23.01 19.73
CA THR A 3 27.79 -22.58 21.05
C THR A 3 26.26 -22.67 21.14
N ALA A 4 25.77 -23.31 22.21
CA ALA A 4 24.34 -23.40 22.49
C ALA A 4 23.99 -22.48 23.67
N THR A 5 22.85 -21.81 23.63
CA THR A 5 22.36 -20.97 24.73
C THR A 5 21.68 -21.85 25.77
N PHE A 6 22.07 -21.72 27.02
CA PHE A 6 21.48 -22.43 28.16
C PHE A 6 20.74 -21.43 29.07
N GLU A 7 19.55 -21.80 29.49
CA GLU A 7 18.74 -21.06 30.46
C GLU A 7 19.00 -21.66 31.85
N TYR A 8 19.39 -20.84 32.81
CA TYR A 8 19.72 -21.31 34.14
C TYR A 8 18.88 -20.65 35.22
N LYS A 9 18.64 -21.40 36.30
CA LYS A 9 18.15 -20.88 37.57
C LYS A 9 19.18 -21.17 38.63
N VAL A 10 19.58 -20.14 39.39
CA VAL A 10 20.61 -20.21 40.42
C VAL A 10 20.11 -19.58 41.70
N ARG A 11 20.68 -20.00 42.83
CA ARG A 11 20.48 -19.35 44.10
C ARG A 11 21.75 -18.54 44.42
N ASP A 12 21.59 -17.26 44.75
CA ASP A 12 22.72 -16.42 45.20
C ASP A 12 23.04 -16.67 46.67
N ALA A 13 24.16 -16.10 47.17
CA ALA A 13 24.59 -16.25 48.55
C ALA A 13 23.58 -15.71 49.60
N GLY A 14 22.62 -14.86 49.17
CA GLY A 14 21.54 -14.35 49.99
C GLY A 14 20.25 -15.19 49.92
N GLY A 15 20.26 -16.37 49.26
CA GLY A 15 19.14 -17.28 49.16
C GLY A 15 18.11 -16.92 48.07
N LYS A 16 18.26 -15.81 47.34
CA LYS A 16 17.34 -15.41 46.26
C LYS A 16 17.58 -16.20 44.97
N ILE A 17 16.48 -16.59 44.31
CA ILE A 17 16.54 -17.28 43.03
C ILE A 17 16.73 -16.24 41.93
N ARG A 18 17.75 -16.42 41.08
CA ARG A 18 17.98 -15.65 39.86
C ARG A 18 17.95 -16.58 38.67
N SER A 19 17.40 -16.08 37.57
CA SER A 19 17.39 -16.77 36.27
C SER A 19 18.08 -15.91 35.23
N GLY A 20 18.75 -16.57 34.28
CA GLY A 20 19.43 -15.88 33.17
C GLY A 20 19.71 -16.85 32.03
N LYS A 21 20.38 -16.34 30.99
CA LYS A 21 20.84 -17.13 29.83
C LYS A 21 22.34 -17.00 29.71
N LEU A 22 23.01 -18.08 29.31
CA LEU A 22 24.47 -18.14 29.13
C LEU A 22 24.79 -19.03 27.93
N ASP A 23 25.67 -18.54 27.08
CA ASP A 23 26.14 -19.30 25.91
C ASP A 23 27.35 -20.13 26.31
N ALA A 24 27.29 -21.43 25.99
CA ALA A 24 28.38 -22.38 26.27
C ALA A 24 28.29 -23.58 25.29
N GLU A 25 29.39 -24.33 25.23
CA GLU A 25 29.45 -25.54 24.41
C GLU A 25 28.75 -26.76 25.06
N SER A 26 28.60 -26.72 26.40
CA SER A 26 27.96 -27.80 27.16
C SER A 26 27.33 -27.30 28.46
N GLN A 27 26.36 -28.07 28.96
CA GLN A 27 25.68 -27.84 30.23
C GLN A 27 26.67 -27.85 31.41
N ALA A 28 27.70 -28.70 31.33
CA ALA A 28 28.78 -28.80 32.34
C ALA A 28 29.61 -27.52 32.43
N GLN A 29 29.88 -26.88 31.30
CA GLN A 29 30.63 -25.64 31.20
C GLN A 29 29.83 -24.45 31.81
N VAL A 30 28.50 -24.43 31.60
CA VAL A 30 27.60 -23.46 32.26
C VAL A 30 27.60 -23.65 33.75
N ALA A 31 27.50 -24.88 34.25
CA ALA A 31 27.53 -25.18 35.68
C ALA A 31 28.82 -24.76 36.34
N GLN A 32 29.97 -24.99 35.69
CA GLN A 32 31.30 -24.59 36.20
C GLN A 32 31.44 -23.06 36.26
N LYS A 33 30.97 -22.35 35.23
CA LYS A 33 31.00 -20.88 35.12
C LYS A 33 30.10 -20.21 36.17
N LEU A 34 28.92 -20.79 36.43
CA LEU A 34 28.01 -20.32 37.49
C LEU A 34 28.58 -20.55 38.89
N LYS A 35 29.22 -21.70 39.13
CA LYS A 35 29.92 -21.98 40.41
C LYS A 35 31.09 -21.03 40.66
N SER A 36 31.89 -20.71 39.62
CA SER A 36 33.00 -19.74 39.77
C SER A 36 32.50 -18.31 40.04
N MET A 37 31.26 -17.98 39.69
CA MET A 37 30.60 -16.71 40.01
C MET A 37 29.91 -16.72 41.39
N GLY A 38 30.06 -17.79 42.18
CA GLY A 38 29.47 -17.90 43.52
C GLY A 38 28.01 -18.27 43.56
N TYR A 39 27.43 -18.75 42.47
CA TYR A 39 26.05 -19.14 42.40
C TYR A 39 25.87 -20.67 42.54
N ALA A 40 24.84 -21.09 43.25
CA ALA A 40 24.44 -22.50 43.33
C ALA A 40 23.43 -22.83 42.19
N PRO A 41 23.81 -23.59 41.15
CA PRO A 41 22.91 -23.93 40.07
C PRO A 41 21.79 -24.88 40.54
N MET A 42 20.52 -24.49 40.34
CA MET A 42 19.33 -25.28 40.64
C MET A 42 18.81 -26.04 39.43
N SER A 43 18.80 -25.40 38.26
CA SER A 43 18.45 -26.05 37.00
C SER A 43 19.21 -25.35 35.85
N ILE A 44 19.70 -26.13 34.91
CA ILE A 44 20.34 -25.67 33.68
C ILE A 44 19.72 -26.49 32.57
N ASN A 45 18.96 -25.82 31.71
CA ASN A 45 18.30 -26.42 30.55
C ASN A 45 18.82 -25.77 29.29
N GLN A 46 19.04 -26.54 28.25
CA GLN A 46 19.34 -25.97 26.94
C GLN A 46 18.11 -25.17 26.50
N ALA A 47 18.29 -23.88 26.25
CA ALA A 47 17.20 -23.04 25.75
C ALA A 47 16.75 -23.66 24.43
N ASN A 48 15.51 -24.16 24.42
CA ASN A 48 14.95 -24.77 23.24
C ASN A 48 14.93 -23.74 22.11
N ALA A 49 15.80 -23.88 21.14
CA ALA A 49 15.78 -23.11 19.89
C ALA A 49 14.43 -23.24 19.14
N GLY A 50 13.55 -24.12 19.61
CA GLY A 50 12.23 -24.35 19.05
C GLY A 50 11.18 -23.28 19.36
N LEU A 51 11.33 -22.44 20.41
CA LEU A 51 10.35 -21.40 20.76
C LEU A 51 10.75 -20.00 20.26
N GLN A 52 11.95 -19.85 19.70
CA GLN A 52 12.39 -18.64 19.00
C GLN A 52 12.47 -18.81 17.47
N LYS A 53 12.11 -19.95 16.93
CA LYS A 53 11.73 -20.01 15.52
C LYS A 53 10.46 -19.19 15.38
N GLU A 54 10.63 -17.92 15.01
CA GLU A 54 9.50 -17.19 14.39
C GLU A 54 8.91 -18.14 13.36
N ILE A 55 7.64 -18.50 13.57
CA ILE A 55 6.89 -19.31 12.62
C ILE A 55 6.78 -18.43 11.37
N SER A 56 7.77 -18.50 10.50
CA SER A 56 7.68 -17.94 9.16
C SER A 56 6.75 -18.85 8.38
N ILE A 57 5.45 -18.57 8.46
CA ILE A 57 4.46 -19.23 7.61
C ILE A 57 4.89 -18.92 6.18
N PRO A 58 5.22 -19.91 5.34
CA PRO A 58 5.58 -19.68 3.95
C PRO A 58 4.43 -18.93 3.27
N GLY A 59 4.65 -17.71 2.81
CA GLY A 59 3.63 -16.82 2.24
C GLY A 59 3.25 -15.61 3.11
N PHE A 60 3.63 -15.53 4.39
CA PHE A 60 3.37 -14.41 5.30
C PHE A 60 4.62 -13.57 5.64
N ALA A 61 5.68 -13.66 4.84
CA ALA A 61 6.80 -12.74 5.00
C ALA A 61 6.30 -11.28 4.87
N PRO A 62 6.62 -10.39 5.83
CA PRO A 62 6.13 -9.02 5.81
C PRO A 62 6.60 -8.34 4.52
N LYS A 63 5.63 -7.86 3.72
CA LYS A 63 5.94 -7.13 2.49
C LYS A 63 6.53 -5.77 2.87
N VAL A 64 7.58 -5.37 2.16
CA VAL A 64 8.10 -4.01 2.25
C VAL A 64 7.05 -3.05 1.67
N LYS A 65 6.62 -2.09 2.48
CA LYS A 65 5.63 -1.07 2.10
C LYS A 65 6.34 0.18 1.59
N LEU A 66 5.61 0.99 0.84
CA LEU A 66 6.12 2.28 0.36
C LEU A 66 6.59 3.19 1.51
N LYS A 67 5.91 3.14 2.66
CA LYS A 67 6.31 3.87 3.86
C LYS A 67 7.68 3.43 4.38
N ASP A 68 7.98 2.12 4.34
CA ASP A 68 9.27 1.58 4.79
C ASP A 68 10.40 2.11 3.89
N LEU A 69 10.15 2.17 2.56
CA LEU A 69 11.10 2.74 1.60
C LEU A 69 11.28 4.26 1.78
N ALA A 70 10.21 5.00 2.08
CA ALA A 70 10.31 6.45 2.33
C ALA A 70 11.14 6.74 3.59
N VAL A 71 10.92 5.98 4.68
CA VAL A 71 11.70 6.09 5.91
C VAL A 71 13.16 5.74 5.67
N PHE A 72 13.43 4.61 5.00
CA PHE A 72 14.77 4.21 4.57
C PHE A 72 15.45 5.31 3.76
N ALA A 73 14.78 5.81 2.70
CA ALA A 73 15.35 6.84 1.82
C ALA A 73 15.68 8.13 2.58
N ARG A 74 14.81 8.57 3.50
CA ARG A 74 15.04 9.75 4.33
C ARG A 74 16.25 9.57 5.25
N GLN A 75 16.30 8.46 5.97
CA GLN A 75 17.42 8.16 6.88
C GLN A 75 18.73 8.05 6.11
N PHE A 76 18.71 7.35 4.98
CA PHE A 76 19.87 7.18 4.14
C PHE A 76 20.38 8.52 3.58
N ALA A 77 19.48 9.33 3.01
CA ALA A 77 19.81 10.67 2.53
C ALA A 77 20.42 11.55 3.64
N THR A 78 19.82 11.53 4.83
CA THR A 78 20.29 12.31 5.96
C THR A 78 21.70 11.89 6.40
N MET A 79 21.97 10.58 6.47
CA MET A 79 23.29 10.06 6.84
C MET A 79 24.37 10.42 5.84
N ILE A 80 24.09 10.26 4.53
CA ILE A 80 25.06 10.60 3.47
C ILE A 80 25.30 12.11 3.43
N ASN A 81 24.24 12.91 3.53
CA ASN A 81 24.36 14.38 3.55
C ASN A 81 25.10 14.92 4.79
N SER A 82 25.10 14.15 5.90
CA SER A 82 25.88 14.43 7.10
C SER A 82 27.34 13.96 7.01
N GLY A 83 27.79 13.44 5.85
CA GLY A 83 29.15 13.01 5.61
C GLY A 83 29.49 11.58 6.05
N LEU A 84 28.49 10.75 6.42
CA LEU A 84 28.75 9.34 6.68
C LEU A 84 29.10 8.62 5.36
N SER A 85 30.07 7.69 5.44
CA SER A 85 30.37 6.84 4.30
C SER A 85 29.19 5.91 3.97
N LEU A 86 29.07 5.56 2.69
CA LEU A 86 28.00 4.70 2.16
C LEU A 86 27.86 3.38 2.95
N LEU A 87 28.97 2.68 3.21
CA LEU A 87 28.99 1.43 3.94
C LEU A 87 28.57 1.61 5.41
N ARG A 88 29.00 2.69 6.06
CA ARG A 88 28.60 2.97 7.45
C ARG A 88 27.12 3.27 7.57
N ALA A 89 26.58 4.07 6.65
CA ALA A 89 25.15 4.36 6.60
C ALA A 89 24.31 3.09 6.39
N LEU A 90 24.69 2.23 5.44
CA LEU A 90 24.02 0.95 5.20
C LEU A 90 24.11 -0.01 6.38
N THR A 91 25.24 -0.05 7.10
CA THR A 91 25.37 -0.85 8.33
C THR A 91 24.34 -0.43 9.37
N ILE A 92 24.27 0.88 9.66
CA ILE A 92 23.30 1.41 10.63
C ILE A 92 21.85 1.12 10.18
N LEU A 93 21.54 1.33 8.90
CA LEU A 93 20.20 1.09 8.36
C LEU A 93 19.81 -0.38 8.40
N THR A 94 20.75 -1.31 8.16
CA THR A 94 20.52 -2.75 8.29
C THR A 94 20.12 -3.12 9.72
N GLU A 95 20.73 -2.51 10.72
CA GLU A 95 20.48 -2.77 12.15
C GLU A 95 19.20 -2.10 12.65
N GLN A 96 18.86 -0.91 12.14
CA GLN A 96 17.75 -0.09 12.65
C GLN A 96 16.44 -0.26 11.88
N THR A 97 16.45 -0.91 10.71
CA THR A 97 15.24 -1.09 9.91
C THR A 97 14.28 -2.08 10.55
N GLU A 98 13.07 -1.62 10.93
CA GLU A 98 12.03 -2.45 11.56
C GLU A 98 11.55 -3.59 10.66
N ASN A 99 11.44 -3.34 9.36
CA ASN A 99 10.99 -4.35 8.38
C ASN A 99 12.12 -5.34 8.12
N LYS A 100 12.02 -6.55 8.69
CA LYS A 100 13.06 -7.60 8.61
C LYS A 100 13.44 -7.97 7.19
N LYS A 101 12.47 -7.95 6.24
CA LYS A 101 12.76 -8.23 4.83
C LYS A 101 13.61 -7.11 4.21
N LEU A 102 13.29 -5.86 4.50
CA LEU A 102 14.10 -4.72 4.02
C LEU A 102 15.48 -4.75 4.67
N ALA A 103 15.57 -5.00 5.97
CA ALA A 103 16.85 -5.12 6.69
C ALA A 103 17.76 -6.21 6.07
N SER A 104 17.22 -7.39 5.77
CA SER A 104 17.97 -8.47 5.09
C SER A 104 18.51 -8.02 3.74
N ILE A 105 17.68 -7.37 2.92
CA ILE A 105 18.07 -6.88 1.59
C ILE A 105 19.11 -5.75 1.68
N LEU A 106 18.99 -4.86 2.67
CA LEU A 106 20.00 -3.84 2.92
C LEU A 106 21.36 -4.46 3.32
N GLY A 107 21.33 -5.58 4.07
CA GLY A 107 22.53 -6.36 4.36
C GLY A 107 23.18 -6.96 3.11
N GLU A 108 22.37 -7.46 2.16
CA GLU A 108 22.85 -7.98 0.87
C GLU A 108 23.45 -6.86 0.02
N VAL A 109 22.74 -5.70 -0.09
CA VAL A 109 23.23 -4.50 -0.79
C VAL A 109 24.55 -4.02 -0.18
N ARG A 110 24.68 -3.98 1.16
CA ARG A 110 25.91 -3.63 1.84
C ARG A 110 27.04 -4.58 1.45
N SER A 111 26.81 -5.89 1.49
CA SER A 111 27.81 -6.91 1.13
C SER A 111 28.26 -6.79 -0.34
N ASP A 112 27.32 -6.50 -1.25
CA ASP A 112 27.67 -6.27 -2.65
C ASP A 112 28.59 -5.04 -2.83
N ILE A 113 28.33 -3.97 -2.07
CA ILE A 113 29.15 -2.75 -2.11
C ILE A 113 30.53 -3.00 -1.47
N GLU A 114 30.60 -3.78 -0.38
CA GLU A 114 31.87 -4.20 0.23
C GLU A 114 32.75 -4.99 -0.74
N THR A 115 32.13 -5.74 -1.68
CA THR A 115 32.83 -6.48 -2.74
C THR A 115 33.09 -5.65 -4.01
N GLY A 116 32.81 -4.34 -3.99
CA GLY A 116 33.13 -3.41 -5.06
C GLY A 116 32.02 -3.11 -6.06
N SER A 117 30.79 -3.58 -5.82
CA SER A 117 29.64 -3.20 -6.66
C SER A 117 29.24 -1.75 -6.40
N SER A 118 28.69 -1.07 -7.42
CA SER A 118 28.03 0.24 -7.21
C SER A 118 26.71 0.09 -6.43
N LEU A 119 26.26 1.13 -5.73
CA LEU A 119 24.98 1.14 -5.02
C LEU A 119 23.81 0.82 -5.97
N SER A 120 23.78 1.47 -7.13
CA SER A 120 22.74 1.25 -8.14
C SER A 120 22.72 -0.17 -8.68
N ALA A 121 23.90 -0.79 -8.90
CA ALA A 121 24.00 -2.17 -9.35
C ALA A 121 23.55 -3.17 -8.26
N ALA A 122 23.93 -2.92 -7.00
CA ALA A 122 23.49 -3.74 -5.87
C ALA A 122 21.96 -3.65 -5.67
N MET A 123 21.39 -2.44 -5.71
CA MET A 123 19.93 -2.24 -5.61
C MET A 123 19.17 -2.85 -6.78
N ALA A 124 19.72 -2.85 -8.00
CA ALA A 124 19.07 -3.41 -9.19
C ALA A 124 18.84 -4.93 -9.09
N LYS A 125 19.58 -5.65 -8.27
CA LYS A 125 19.34 -7.08 -8.01
C LYS A 125 18.01 -7.33 -7.28
N HIS A 126 17.47 -6.32 -6.61
CA HIS A 126 16.27 -6.39 -5.77
C HIS A 126 15.11 -5.54 -6.33
N THR A 127 14.78 -5.72 -7.62
CA THR A 127 13.76 -4.94 -8.35
C THR A 127 12.36 -4.99 -7.73
N GLY A 128 12.05 -6.04 -6.98
CA GLY A 128 10.78 -6.16 -6.23
C GLY A 128 10.68 -5.24 -5.01
N ILE A 129 11.80 -4.63 -4.58
CA ILE A 129 11.90 -3.75 -3.42
C ILE A 129 12.31 -2.35 -3.84
N PHE A 130 13.37 -2.22 -4.63
CA PHE A 130 13.85 -0.93 -5.14
C PHE A 130 13.27 -0.68 -6.54
N PRO A 131 12.33 0.27 -6.68
CA PRO A 131 11.75 0.58 -7.98
C PRO A 131 12.78 1.13 -8.98
N PRO A 132 12.57 0.96 -10.29
CA PRO A 132 13.48 1.44 -11.33
C PRO A 132 13.84 2.94 -11.21
N LEU A 133 12.88 3.77 -10.77
CA LEU A 133 13.10 5.19 -10.50
C LEU A 133 14.29 5.38 -9.52
N MET A 134 14.22 4.72 -8.35
CA MET A 134 15.25 4.83 -7.31
C MET A 134 16.61 4.36 -7.81
N VAL A 135 16.66 3.21 -8.48
CA VAL A 135 17.90 2.62 -9.02
C VAL A 135 18.56 3.55 -10.05
N ASN A 136 17.78 4.09 -10.99
CA ASN A 136 18.33 4.94 -12.04
C ASN A 136 18.75 6.31 -11.52
N MET A 137 18.05 6.86 -10.56
CA MET A 137 18.48 8.08 -9.87
C MET A 137 19.80 7.87 -9.11
N CYS A 138 19.91 6.77 -8.34
CA CYS A 138 21.18 6.42 -7.68
C CYS A 138 22.31 6.28 -8.71
N LYS A 139 22.06 5.62 -9.85
CA LYS A 139 23.05 5.47 -10.93
C LYS A 139 23.52 6.83 -11.46
N ALA A 140 22.59 7.77 -11.69
CA ALA A 140 22.97 9.12 -12.14
C ALA A 140 23.81 9.85 -11.08
N GLY A 141 23.42 9.77 -9.81
CA GLY A 141 24.16 10.36 -8.70
C GLY A 141 25.56 9.76 -8.48
N GLU A 142 25.71 8.45 -8.67
CA GLU A 142 27.01 7.77 -8.62
C GLU A 142 27.93 8.21 -9.74
N VAL A 143 27.44 8.21 -10.98
CA VAL A 143 28.23 8.62 -12.16
C VAL A 143 28.59 10.10 -12.09
N GLY A 144 27.67 10.94 -11.64
CA GLY A 144 27.87 12.40 -11.57
C GLY A 144 28.57 12.88 -10.30
N GLY A 145 28.76 12.01 -9.28
CA GLY A 145 29.40 12.39 -8.02
C GLY A 145 28.53 13.25 -7.08
N PHE A 146 27.21 13.26 -7.26
CA PHE A 146 26.24 14.04 -6.47
C PHE A 146 25.17 13.14 -5.83
N LEU A 147 25.59 11.98 -5.33
CA LEU A 147 24.70 10.98 -4.72
C LEU A 147 23.91 11.53 -3.51
N ASP A 148 24.50 12.42 -2.75
CA ASP A 148 23.89 13.12 -1.61
C ASP A 148 22.60 13.86 -2.01
N ARG A 149 22.68 14.67 -3.07
CA ARG A 149 21.53 15.40 -3.64
C ARG A 149 20.45 14.45 -4.16
N VAL A 150 20.87 13.42 -4.89
CA VAL A 150 19.96 12.45 -5.48
C VAL A 150 19.20 11.68 -4.40
N LEU A 151 19.87 11.23 -3.35
CA LEU A 151 19.22 10.54 -2.22
C LEU A 151 18.20 11.43 -1.52
N LEU A 152 18.48 12.72 -1.38
CA LEU A 152 17.52 13.67 -0.83
C LEU A 152 16.28 13.82 -1.72
N GLN A 153 16.46 13.90 -3.04
CA GLN A 153 15.36 13.95 -4.01
C GLN A 153 14.53 12.66 -3.99
N ILE A 154 15.18 11.49 -3.89
CA ILE A 154 14.51 10.20 -3.72
C ILE A 154 13.65 10.22 -2.45
N ALA A 155 14.20 10.67 -1.33
CA ALA A 155 13.48 10.76 -0.05
C ALA A 155 12.24 11.67 -0.19
N ASN A 156 12.41 12.87 -0.75
CA ASN A 156 11.31 13.81 -0.98
C ASN A 156 10.22 13.22 -1.89
N ASN A 157 10.61 12.53 -2.96
CA ASN A 157 9.68 11.87 -3.90
C ASN A 157 8.84 10.80 -3.19
N TYR A 158 9.47 9.90 -2.43
CA TYR A 158 8.76 8.83 -1.74
C TYR A 158 7.89 9.34 -0.59
N GLU A 159 8.33 10.36 0.15
CA GLU A 159 7.52 11.00 1.18
C GLU A 159 6.27 11.68 0.60
N ALA A 160 6.42 12.40 -0.52
CA ALA A 160 5.29 13.00 -1.23
C ALA A 160 4.30 11.93 -1.71
N GLU A 161 4.79 10.82 -2.26
CA GLU A 161 3.93 9.70 -2.69
C GLU A 161 3.21 9.03 -1.50
N VAL A 162 3.90 8.85 -0.36
CA VAL A 162 3.28 8.33 0.88
C VAL A 162 2.21 9.29 1.40
N LYS A 163 2.49 10.60 1.40
CA LYS A 163 1.55 11.65 1.81
C LYS A 163 0.31 11.67 0.93
N LEU A 164 0.49 11.66 -0.40
CA LEU A 164 -0.60 11.62 -1.37
C LEU A 164 -1.50 10.41 -1.16
N ARG A 165 -0.92 9.21 -1.10
CA ARG A 165 -1.67 7.97 -0.84
C ARG A 165 -2.34 7.97 0.53
N GLY A 166 -1.69 8.54 1.53
CA GLY A 166 -2.22 8.70 2.88
C GLY A 166 -3.49 9.53 2.89
N LYS A 167 -3.48 10.71 2.24
CA LYS A 167 -4.63 11.61 2.14
C LYS A 167 -5.82 10.91 1.47
N VAL A 168 -5.63 10.30 0.31
CA VAL A 168 -6.70 9.56 -0.40
C VAL A 168 -7.24 8.42 0.46
N LYS A 169 -6.35 7.65 1.11
CA LYS A 169 -6.77 6.54 1.98
C LYS A 169 -7.57 7.03 3.18
N SER A 170 -7.12 8.08 3.86
CA SER A 170 -7.82 8.63 5.03
C SER A 170 -9.23 9.11 4.68
N ALA A 171 -9.36 9.85 3.58
CA ALA A 171 -10.66 10.34 3.14
C ALA A 171 -11.64 9.21 2.78
N MET A 172 -11.14 8.11 2.20
CA MET A 172 -11.97 6.94 1.86
C MET A 172 -12.26 6.03 3.06
N THR A 173 -11.63 6.23 4.20
CA THR A 173 -11.83 5.34 5.37
C THR A 173 -13.24 5.44 5.93
N TYR A 174 -13.77 6.65 6.15
CA TYR A 174 -15.13 6.85 6.66
C TYR A 174 -16.22 6.25 5.72
N PRO A 175 -16.25 6.56 4.40
CA PRO A 175 -17.20 5.95 3.47
C PRO A 175 -17.17 4.42 3.47
N VAL A 176 -15.97 3.85 3.46
CA VAL A 176 -15.81 2.38 3.45
C VAL A 176 -16.32 1.76 4.75
N MET A 177 -16.03 2.36 5.91
CA MET A 177 -16.52 1.86 7.21
C MET A 177 -18.04 1.92 7.29
N VAL A 178 -18.66 3.04 6.88
CA VAL A 178 -20.12 3.17 6.86
C VAL A 178 -20.77 2.15 5.92
N LEU A 179 -20.19 1.95 4.72
CA LEU A 179 -20.69 0.94 3.77
C LEU A 179 -20.60 -0.49 4.35
N ILE A 180 -19.50 -0.83 5.02
CA ILE A 180 -19.34 -2.13 5.69
C ILE A 180 -20.39 -2.30 6.77
N MET A 181 -20.59 -1.30 7.63
CA MET A 181 -21.62 -1.34 8.69
C MET A 181 -23.01 -1.48 8.10
N ALA A 182 -23.31 -0.81 7.00
CA ALA A 182 -24.55 -0.93 6.28
C ALA A 182 -24.82 -2.35 5.77
N VAL A 183 -23.84 -2.91 5.09
CA VAL A 183 -23.93 -4.30 4.59
C VAL A 183 -24.11 -5.29 5.75
N LEU A 184 -23.38 -5.12 6.84
CA LEU A 184 -23.54 -5.96 8.03
C LEU A 184 -24.92 -5.82 8.66
N ALA A 185 -25.48 -4.60 8.73
CA ALA A 185 -26.82 -4.37 9.24
C ALA A 185 -27.90 -5.06 8.36
N VAL A 186 -27.80 -4.93 7.04
CA VAL A 186 -28.70 -5.61 6.09
C VAL A 186 -28.61 -7.13 6.22
N ILE A 187 -27.41 -7.69 6.29
CA ILE A 187 -27.18 -9.13 6.50
C ILE A 187 -27.79 -9.56 7.84
N GLY A 188 -27.57 -8.78 8.90
CA GLY A 188 -28.14 -9.06 10.24
C GLY A 188 -29.68 -9.05 10.23
N MET A 189 -30.29 -8.06 9.57
CA MET A 189 -31.75 -8.01 9.43
C MET A 189 -32.30 -9.21 8.63
N LEU A 190 -31.72 -9.54 7.50
CA LEU A 190 -32.14 -10.66 6.68
C LEU A 190 -31.92 -12.02 7.35
N THR A 191 -30.89 -12.15 8.19
CA THR A 191 -30.55 -13.45 8.80
C THR A 191 -31.30 -13.69 10.12
N PHE A 192 -31.52 -12.64 10.91
CA PHE A 192 -32.09 -12.79 12.27
C PHE A 192 -33.50 -12.21 12.40
N ILE A 193 -33.79 -11.06 11.81
CA ILE A 193 -35.07 -10.36 12.03
C ILE A 193 -36.15 -10.88 11.08
N VAL A 194 -35.88 -10.94 9.78
CA VAL A 194 -36.86 -11.38 8.78
C VAL A 194 -37.43 -12.79 9.05
N PRO A 195 -36.63 -13.81 9.46
CA PRO A 195 -37.15 -15.13 9.77
C PRO A 195 -38.15 -15.13 10.95
N VAL A 196 -37.92 -14.31 11.96
CA VAL A 196 -38.85 -14.20 13.12
C VAL A 196 -40.20 -13.68 12.69
N PHE A 197 -40.22 -12.67 11.80
CA PHE A 197 -41.46 -12.16 11.22
C PHE A 197 -42.15 -13.20 10.33
N ASP A 198 -41.38 -13.93 9.49
CA ASP A 198 -41.95 -15.00 8.65
C ASP A 198 -42.65 -16.09 9.49
N GLU A 199 -42.02 -16.56 10.57
CA GLU A 199 -42.64 -17.54 11.50
C GLU A 199 -43.88 -16.97 12.17
N MET A 200 -43.84 -15.71 12.60
CA MET A 200 -44.99 -15.05 13.22
C MET A 200 -46.17 -14.96 12.25
N PHE A 201 -45.98 -14.56 11.02
CA PHE A 201 -47.06 -14.45 10.02
C PHE A 201 -47.61 -15.81 9.57
N LYS A 202 -46.73 -16.82 9.46
CA LYS A 202 -47.17 -18.20 9.18
C LYS A 202 -48.07 -18.76 10.28
N SER A 203 -47.75 -18.46 11.54
CA SER A 203 -48.55 -18.90 12.69
C SER A 203 -49.96 -18.25 12.74
N MET A 204 -50.08 -17.04 12.18
CA MET A 204 -51.37 -16.32 12.08
C MET A 204 -52.17 -16.67 10.82
N GLY A 205 -51.65 -17.54 9.95
CA GLY A 205 -52.35 -17.93 8.71
C GLY A 205 -52.49 -16.80 7.64
N ALA A 206 -51.77 -15.70 7.83
CA ALA A 206 -51.83 -14.53 6.97
C ALA A 206 -51.00 -14.69 5.71
N THR A 207 -51.56 -14.21 4.56
CA THR A 207 -50.79 -14.16 3.30
C THR A 207 -49.81 -12.96 3.31
N LEU A 208 -48.56 -13.23 3.01
CA LEU A 208 -47.51 -12.18 2.97
C LEU A 208 -47.72 -11.25 1.77
N PRO A 209 -47.68 -9.92 1.98
CA PRO A 209 -47.59 -8.95 0.88
C PRO A 209 -46.35 -9.15 0.00
N PRO A 210 -46.38 -8.77 -1.29
CA PRO A 210 -45.26 -9.00 -2.22
C PRO A 210 -43.91 -8.47 -1.74
N PRO A 211 -43.77 -7.26 -1.13
CA PRO A 211 -42.48 -6.77 -0.61
C PRO A 211 -41.95 -7.62 0.54
N THR A 212 -42.83 -8.05 1.44
CA THR A 212 -42.45 -8.91 2.58
C THR A 212 -42.03 -10.31 2.10
N ALA A 213 -42.82 -10.89 1.16
CA ALA A 213 -42.50 -12.18 0.52
C ALA A 213 -41.13 -12.15 -0.15
N PHE A 214 -40.76 -11.04 -0.80
CA PHE A 214 -39.46 -10.86 -1.41
C PHE A 214 -38.33 -10.85 -0.35
N LEU A 215 -38.51 -10.16 0.79
CA LEU A 215 -37.53 -10.17 1.88
C LEU A 215 -37.37 -11.56 2.50
N VAL A 216 -38.47 -12.28 2.70
CA VAL A 216 -38.45 -13.67 3.22
C VAL A 216 -37.74 -14.61 2.24
N PHE A 217 -37.99 -14.48 0.94
CA PHE A 217 -37.27 -15.21 -0.09
C PHE A 217 -35.75 -14.92 -0.01
N LEU A 218 -35.37 -13.63 0.06
CA LEU A 218 -33.97 -13.22 0.19
C LEU A 218 -33.32 -13.78 1.47
N SER A 219 -34.04 -13.72 2.59
CA SER A 219 -33.62 -14.26 3.88
C SER A 219 -33.36 -15.78 3.80
N GLY A 220 -34.26 -16.53 3.17
CA GLY A 220 -34.12 -17.98 2.96
C GLY A 220 -32.86 -18.35 2.17
N GLN A 221 -32.47 -17.51 1.21
CA GLN A 221 -31.26 -17.71 0.42
C GLN A 221 -29.96 -17.34 1.17
N MET A 222 -30.04 -16.58 2.28
CA MET A 222 -28.83 -16.08 2.99
C MET A 222 -27.91 -17.19 3.48
N LYS A 223 -28.46 -18.36 3.85
CA LYS A 223 -27.68 -19.53 4.28
C LYS A 223 -26.72 -20.04 3.19
N VAL A 224 -27.06 -19.84 1.91
CA VAL A 224 -26.26 -20.25 0.76
C VAL A 224 -25.47 -19.08 0.17
N VAL A 225 -26.14 -17.93 0.04
CA VAL A 225 -25.57 -16.72 -0.61
C VAL A 225 -24.41 -16.15 0.22
N LEU A 226 -24.52 -16.12 1.56
CA LEU A 226 -23.49 -15.54 2.42
C LEU A 226 -22.15 -16.29 2.33
N PRO A 227 -22.06 -17.63 2.49
CA PRO A 227 -20.81 -18.33 2.31
C PRO A 227 -20.29 -18.26 0.87
N LEU A 228 -21.17 -18.31 -0.14
CA LEU A 228 -20.79 -18.15 -1.55
C LEU A 228 -20.21 -16.77 -1.83
N LEU A 229 -20.77 -15.71 -1.25
CA LEU A 229 -20.27 -14.35 -1.36
C LEU A 229 -18.87 -14.22 -0.73
N ILE A 230 -18.66 -14.79 0.46
CA ILE A 230 -17.34 -14.79 1.11
C ILE A 230 -16.30 -15.50 0.23
N VAL A 231 -16.62 -16.70 -0.24
CA VAL A 231 -15.73 -17.46 -1.15
C VAL A 231 -15.48 -16.67 -2.44
N GLY A 232 -16.52 -16.07 -3.03
CA GLY A 232 -16.42 -15.23 -4.22
C GLY A 232 -15.51 -14.03 -4.03
N VAL A 233 -15.63 -13.30 -2.91
CA VAL A 233 -14.77 -12.15 -2.58
C VAL A 233 -13.32 -12.60 -2.39
N VAL A 234 -13.08 -13.71 -1.70
CA VAL A 234 -11.72 -14.27 -1.52
C VAL A 234 -11.13 -14.68 -2.87
N ALA A 235 -11.88 -15.43 -3.68
CA ALA A 235 -11.44 -15.85 -5.01
C ALA A 235 -11.19 -14.65 -5.93
N PHE A 236 -12.08 -13.67 -5.94
CA PHE A 236 -11.93 -12.44 -6.71
C PHE A 236 -10.68 -11.66 -6.29
N THR A 237 -10.46 -11.45 -4.99
CA THR A 237 -9.27 -10.71 -4.51
C THR A 237 -7.97 -11.44 -4.83
N PHE A 238 -7.97 -12.78 -4.78
CA PHE A 238 -6.79 -13.57 -5.13
C PHE A 238 -6.51 -13.52 -6.64
N THR A 239 -7.53 -13.72 -7.46
CA THR A 239 -7.43 -13.68 -8.93
C THR A 239 -7.05 -12.27 -9.39
N TRP A 240 -7.71 -11.22 -8.85
CA TRP A 240 -7.40 -9.82 -9.15
C TRP A 240 -5.94 -9.45 -8.87
N LYS A 241 -5.39 -9.91 -7.75
CA LYS A 241 -3.96 -9.65 -7.44
C LYS A 241 -3.01 -10.25 -8.47
N ARG A 242 -3.38 -11.34 -9.13
CA ARG A 242 -2.56 -11.98 -10.17
C ARG A 242 -2.70 -11.28 -11.52
N ILE A 243 -3.94 -10.96 -11.93
CA ILE A 243 -4.22 -10.50 -13.29
C ILE A 243 -4.12 -8.97 -13.47
N LYS A 244 -4.16 -8.17 -12.40
CA LYS A 244 -4.13 -6.70 -12.47
C LYS A 244 -2.88 -6.10 -13.10
N HIS A 245 -1.82 -6.88 -13.26
CA HIS A 245 -0.56 -6.47 -13.90
C HIS A 245 -0.46 -6.93 -15.36
N ASP A 246 -1.42 -7.71 -15.86
CA ASP A 246 -1.47 -8.13 -17.26
C ASP A 246 -1.88 -6.94 -18.12
N ASP A 247 -1.11 -6.68 -19.20
CA ASP A 247 -1.35 -5.54 -20.09
C ASP A 247 -2.71 -5.60 -20.79
N ARG A 248 -3.26 -6.79 -21.02
CA ARG A 248 -4.62 -6.96 -21.58
C ARG A 248 -5.67 -6.45 -20.60
N VAL A 249 -5.53 -6.78 -19.33
CA VAL A 249 -6.45 -6.32 -18.27
C VAL A 249 -6.31 -4.83 -18.03
N ARG A 250 -5.06 -4.32 -17.97
CA ARG A 250 -4.79 -2.88 -17.87
C ARG A 250 -5.35 -2.11 -19.05
N GLY A 251 -5.28 -2.67 -20.26
CA GLY A 251 -5.82 -2.07 -21.50
C GLY A 251 -7.34 -1.79 -21.46
N VAL A 252 -8.09 -2.54 -20.66
CA VAL A 252 -9.53 -2.35 -20.46
C VAL A 252 -9.84 -1.56 -19.18
N VAL A 253 -9.22 -1.95 -18.08
CA VAL A 253 -9.53 -1.42 -16.74
C VAL A 253 -9.06 0.02 -16.58
N ASP A 254 -7.88 0.37 -17.07
CA ASP A 254 -7.33 1.72 -16.84
C ASP A 254 -8.07 2.82 -17.63
N PRO A 255 -8.45 2.63 -18.91
CA PRO A 255 -9.34 3.57 -19.59
C PRO A 255 -10.71 3.69 -18.90
N LEU A 256 -11.25 2.56 -18.39
CA LEU A 256 -12.54 2.57 -17.70
C LEU A 256 -12.44 3.35 -16.37
N LYS A 257 -11.35 3.21 -15.62
CA LYS A 257 -11.11 4.01 -14.41
C LYS A 257 -11.09 5.51 -14.71
N LEU A 258 -10.43 5.93 -15.80
CA LEU A 258 -10.39 7.36 -16.20
C LEU A 258 -11.77 7.89 -16.63
N LYS A 259 -12.62 7.03 -17.20
CA LYS A 259 -13.98 7.38 -17.60
C LYS A 259 -15.02 7.22 -16.49
N ALA A 260 -14.63 6.66 -15.33
CA ALA A 260 -15.56 6.42 -14.24
C ALA A 260 -16.15 7.76 -13.75
N PRO A 261 -17.50 7.88 -13.65
CA PRO A 261 -18.09 9.09 -13.09
C PRO A 261 -17.56 9.26 -11.65
N VAL A 262 -17.38 10.51 -11.24
CA VAL A 262 -16.94 10.90 -9.89
C VAL A 262 -15.46 10.56 -9.59
N PHE A 263 -14.98 9.36 -9.87
CA PHE A 263 -13.61 8.92 -9.58
C PHE A 263 -12.61 9.12 -10.73
N GLY A 264 -13.08 9.24 -11.97
CA GLY A 264 -12.21 9.40 -13.14
C GLY A 264 -11.27 10.60 -13.05
N PRO A 265 -11.78 11.80 -12.73
CA PRO A 265 -10.95 12.98 -12.52
C PRO A 265 -9.89 12.80 -11.41
N LEU A 266 -10.23 12.10 -10.33
CA LEU A 266 -9.28 11.80 -9.25
C LEU A 266 -8.14 10.91 -9.74
N PHE A 267 -8.43 9.83 -10.48
CA PHE A 267 -7.40 8.95 -11.03
C PHE A 267 -6.50 9.65 -12.04
N GLN A 268 -7.07 10.52 -12.88
CA GLN A 268 -6.31 11.34 -13.83
C GLN A 268 -5.35 12.28 -13.08
N LYS A 269 -5.84 13.04 -12.10
CA LYS A 269 -5.04 13.98 -11.30
C LYS A 269 -3.90 13.27 -10.55
N ILE A 270 -4.17 12.11 -9.95
CA ILE A 270 -3.13 11.28 -9.29
C ILE A 270 -2.05 10.85 -10.29
N ALA A 271 -2.45 10.42 -11.49
CA ALA A 271 -1.52 9.96 -12.51
C ALA A 271 -0.67 11.13 -13.06
N LEU A 272 -1.25 12.31 -13.23
CA LEU A 272 -0.54 13.53 -13.65
C LEU A 272 0.42 14.03 -12.56
N ALA A 273 0.01 14.03 -11.28
CA ALA A 273 0.88 14.38 -10.16
C ALA A 273 2.13 13.49 -10.13
N ARG A 274 1.95 12.17 -10.29
CA ARG A 274 3.06 11.20 -10.34
C ARG A 274 3.94 11.40 -11.56
N PHE A 275 3.35 11.57 -12.73
CA PHE A 275 4.07 11.83 -13.96
C PHE A 275 4.99 13.04 -13.79
N ALA A 276 4.43 14.18 -13.42
CA ALA A 276 5.17 15.43 -13.28
C ALA A 276 6.25 15.33 -12.19
N ARG A 277 5.93 14.74 -11.04
CA ARG A 277 6.89 14.54 -9.95
C ARG A 277 8.05 13.65 -10.36
N ASN A 278 7.76 12.48 -10.92
CA ASN A 278 8.80 11.52 -11.29
C ASN A 278 9.69 12.06 -12.40
N LEU A 279 9.10 12.66 -13.45
CA LEU A 279 9.86 13.25 -14.56
C LEU A 279 10.71 14.44 -14.07
N GLY A 280 10.11 15.36 -13.31
CA GLY A 280 10.81 16.51 -12.73
C GLY A 280 11.96 16.08 -11.81
N THR A 281 11.73 15.10 -10.96
CA THR A 281 12.76 14.57 -10.05
C THR A 281 13.92 13.94 -10.82
N MET A 282 13.64 13.17 -11.88
CA MET A 282 14.70 12.56 -12.70
C MET A 282 15.51 13.61 -13.47
N MET A 283 14.84 14.59 -14.05
CA MET A 283 15.52 15.67 -14.81
C MET A 283 16.38 16.55 -13.89
N SER A 284 15.87 16.94 -12.73
CA SER A 284 16.65 17.69 -11.73
C SER A 284 17.81 16.87 -11.14
N SER A 285 17.74 15.53 -11.24
CA SER A 285 18.85 14.62 -10.90
C SER A 285 19.82 14.36 -12.07
N GLY A 286 19.70 15.08 -13.17
CA GLY A 286 20.59 14.96 -14.32
C GLY A 286 20.40 13.68 -15.16
N VAL A 287 19.31 12.95 -14.98
CA VAL A 287 19.00 11.79 -15.81
C VAL A 287 18.58 12.25 -17.21
N PRO A 288 19.15 11.70 -18.31
CA PRO A 288 18.78 12.08 -19.66
C PRO A 288 17.27 11.92 -19.92
N ILE A 289 16.68 12.87 -20.66
CA ILE A 289 15.22 12.94 -20.85
C ILE A 289 14.62 11.67 -21.45
N LEU A 290 15.24 11.06 -22.45
CA LEU A 290 14.76 9.82 -23.06
C LEU A 290 14.71 8.66 -22.08
N GLN A 291 15.73 8.55 -21.20
CA GLN A 291 15.76 7.56 -20.14
C GLN A 291 14.72 7.88 -19.06
N SER A 292 14.54 9.15 -18.74
CA SER A 292 13.53 9.60 -17.78
C SER A 292 12.12 9.26 -18.25
N LEU A 293 11.80 9.51 -19.52
CA LEU A 293 10.51 9.18 -20.12
C LEU A 293 10.24 7.66 -20.12
N ASP A 294 11.26 6.85 -20.44
CA ASP A 294 11.13 5.38 -20.39
C ASP A 294 10.75 4.88 -18.98
N ILE A 295 11.47 5.33 -17.96
CA ILE A 295 11.22 4.92 -16.56
C ILE A 295 9.88 5.45 -16.05
N VAL A 296 9.56 6.71 -16.38
CA VAL A 296 8.32 7.34 -15.94
C VAL A 296 7.12 6.69 -16.60
N SER A 297 7.19 6.31 -17.88
CA SER A 297 6.13 5.59 -18.58
C SER A 297 5.73 4.33 -17.80
N ALA A 298 6.68 3.53 -17.38
CA ALA A 298 6.47 2.30 -16.63
C ALA A 298 5.95 2.53 -15.18
N THR A 299 6.17 3.72 -14.61
CA THR A 299 5.84 4.03 -13.21
C THR A 299 4.55 4.83 -13.01
N THR A 300 3.92 5.34 -14.07
CA THR A 300 2.67 6.12 -14.01
C THR A 300 1.50 5.31 -13.46
N GLY A 301 1.51 3.99 -13.61
CA GLY A 301 0.48 3.10 -13.11
C GLY A 301 -0.84 3.14 -13.88
N ASN A 302 -0.86 3.76 -15.07
CA ASN A 302 -2.02 3.81 -15.97
C ASN A 302 -1.54 3.64 -17.42
N ILE A 303 -2.11 2.65 -18.13
CA ILE A 303 -1.67 2.32 -19.50
C ILE A 303 -1.95 3.44 -20.51
N VAL A 304 -2.95 4.30 -20.25
CA VAL A 304 -3.26 5.42 -21.17
C VAL A 304 -2.15 6.46 -21.11
N LEU A 305 -1.69 6.81 -19.89
CA LEU A 305 -0.54 7.71 -19.73
C LEU A 305 0.74 7.05 -20.20
N GLU A 306 0.94 5.75 -19.92
CA GLU A 306 2.12 5.01 -20.37
C GLU A 306 2.29 5.10 -21.89
N ARG A 307 1.22 4.90 -22.67
CA ARG A 307 1.22 5.01 -24.13
C ARG A 307 1.51 6.43 -24.57
N ALA A 308 0.83 7.42 -23.98
CA ALA A 308 1.05 8.82 -24.31
C ALA A 308 2.51 9.26 -24.06
N ILE A 309 3.12 8.81 -22.95
CA ILE A 309 4.52 9.09 -22.64
C ILE A 309 5.47 8.40 -23.63
N LYS A 310 5.16 7.20 -24.10
CA LYS A 310 5.94 6.50 -25.13
C LYS A 310 5.87 7.22 -26.47
N ASP A 311 4.71 7.77 -26.84
CA ASP A 311 4.57 8.59 -28.06
C ASP A 311 5.42 9.87 -27.94
N VAL A 312 5.44 10.51 -26.77
CA VAL A 312 6.33 11.64 -26.48
C VAL A 312 7.81 11.23 -26.58
N GLN A 313 8.18 10.08 -26.03
CA GLN A 313 9.55 9.58 -26.09
C GLN A 313 10.01 9.38 -27.53
N GLU A 314 9.15 8.88 -28.41
CA GLU A 314 9.48 8.67 -29.83
C GLU A 314 9.62 9.99 -30.57
N SER A 315 8.76 10.98 -30.29
CA SER A 315 8.87 12.34 -30.83
C SER A 315 10.19 13.00 -30.42
N VAL A 316 10.56 12.95 -29.14
CA VAL A 316 11.84 13.48 -28.65
C VAL A 316 13.03 12.75 -29.27
N ARG A 317 12.94 11.43 -29.47
CA ARG A 317 13.98 10.64 -30.14
C ARG A 317 14.18 11.09 -31.60
N SER A 318 13.10 11.51 -32.27
CA SER A 318 13.14 12.05 -33.65
C SER A 318 13.63 13.50 -33.71
N GLY A 319 13.91 14.13 -32.56
CA GLY A 319 14.34 15.53 -32.48
C GLY A 319 13.18 16.54 -32.51
N GLU A 320 11.95 16.09 -32.33
CA GLU A 320 10.78 16.94 -32.26
C GLU A 320 10.55 17.44 -30.82
N SER A 321 9.61 18.41 -30.70
CA SER A 321 9.18 18.94 -29.39
C SER A 321 8.58 17.85 -28.50
N LEU A 322 8.88 17.92 -27.22
CA LEU A 322 8.27 17.07 -26.16
C LEU A 322 6.77 17.36 -26.02
N THR A 323 6.34 18.58 -26.26
CA THR A 323 4.98 19.04 -25.96
C THR A 323 3.99 18.80 -27.09
N THR A 324 4.45 18.76 -28.34
CA THR A 324 3.55 18.54 -29.51
C THR A 324 2.73 17.27 -29.40
N PRO A 325 3.29 16.08 -29.13
CA PRO A 325 2.46 14.87 -29.02
C PRO A 325 1.54 14.87 -27.80
N LEU A 326 1.87 15.60 -26.73
CA LEU A 326 1.00 15.70 -25.55
C LEU A 326 -0.36 16.33 -25.87
N THR A 327 -0.43 17.24 -26.84
CA THR A 327 -1.68 17.89 -27.27
C THR A 327 -2.70 16.89 -27.84
N HIS A 328 -2.23 15.78 -28.40
CA HIS A 328 -3.08 14.76 -29.02
C HIS A 328 -3.71 13.80 -27.98
N HIS A 329 -3.23 13.82 -26.74
CA HIS A 329 -3.70 12.95 -25.69
C HIS A 329 -4.57 13.69 -24.69
N ALA A 330 -5.88 13.45 -24.74
CA ALA A 330 -6.88 14.08 -23.85
C ALA A 330 -6.62 13.86 -22.33
N VAL A 331 -5.73 12.94 -21.98
CA VAL A 331 -5.35 12.70 -20.60
C VAL A 331 -4.48 13.82 -20.04
N PHE A 332 -3.81 14.63 -20.89
CA PHE A 332 -3.04 15.80 -20.51
C PHE A 332 -3.87 17.07 -20.68
N PRO A 333 -4.28 17.74 -19.60
CA PRO A 333 -5.00 19.01 -19.68
C PRO A 333 -4.17 20.11 -20.35
N PRO A 334 -4.79 21.10 -21.02
CA PRO A 334 -4.08 22.18 -21.72
C PRO A 334 -3.06 22.92 -20.85
N MET A 335 -3.37 23.13 -19.57
CA MET A 335 -2.45 23.76 -18.61
C MET A 335 -1.13 23.01 -18.47
N VAL A 336 -1.18 21.67 -18.39
CA VAL A 336 0.03 20.84 -18.29
C VAL A 336 0.88 21.00 -19.54
N VAL A 337 0.26 20.92 -20.71
CA VAL A 337 0.94 21.07 -21.98
C VAL A 337 1.59 22.46 -22.12
N GLN A 338 0.87 23.52 -21.74
CA GLN A 338 1.40 24.89 -21.79
C GLN A 338 2.56 25.10 -20.82
N MET A 339 2.46 24.61 -19.58
CA MET A 339 3.56 24.72 -18.61
C MET A 339 4.80 23.94 -19.07
N MET A 340 4.59 22.76 -19.65
CA MET A 340 5.69 21.96 -20.20
C MET A 340 6.32 22.66 -21.42
N ALA A 341 5.53 23.30 -22.30
CA ALA A 341 6.04 24.07 -23.44
C ALA A 341 6.92 25.23 -22.96
N VAL A 342 6.44 26.02 -21.99
CA VAL A 342 7.25 27.08 -21.38
C VAL A 342 8.54 26.54 -20.78
N GLY A 343 8.47 25.39 -20.10
CA GLY A 343 9.66 24.73 -19.52
C GLY A 343 10.64 24.24 -20.61
N GLU A 344 10.15 23.73 -21.73
CA GLU A 344 10.94 23.29 -22.88
C GLU A 344 11.64 24.49 -23.54
N ASP A 345 10.89 25.56 -23.84
CA ASP A 345 11.39 26.76 -24.48
C ASP A 345 12.44 27.52 -23.64
N THR A 346 12.25 27.53 -22.31
CA THR A 346 13.13 28.23 -21.37
C THR A 346 14.27 27.38 -20.82
N GLY A 347 14.28 26.07 -21.10
CA GLY A 347 15.22 25.10 -20.51
C GLY A 347 14.99 24.83 -19.01
N ALA A 348 13.83 25.23 -18.46
CA ALA A 348 13.45 25.09 -17.04
C ALA A 348 12.35 24.02 -16.84
N LEU A 349 12.40 22.94 -17.62
CA LEU A 349 11.38 21.90 -17.64
C LEU A 349 11.23 21.20 -16.28
N ASP A 350 12.32 20.99 -15.56
CA ASP A 350 12.33 20.41 -14.20
C ASP A 350 11.55 21.28 -13.19
N THR A 351 11.73 22.59 -13.26
CA THR A 351 11.03 23.58 -12.43
C THR A 351 9.53 23.60 -12.75
N MET A 352 9.16 23.59 -14.04
CA MET A 352 7.76 23.57 -14.46
C MET A 352 7.08 22.25 -14.06
N LEU A 353 7.75 21.12 -14.22
CA LEU A 353 7.25 19.82 -13.74
C LEU A 353 7.05 19.78 -12.22
N GLY A 354 7.96 20.40 -11.47
CA GLY A 354 7.79 20.58 -10.01
C GLY A 354 6.51 21.35 -9.69
N LYS A 355 6.24 22.46 -10.37
CA LYS A 355 5.02 23.25 -10.19
C LYS A 355 3.75 22.50 -10.59
N ILE A 356 3.80 21.76 -11.70
CA ILE A 356 2.69 20.89 -12.12
C ILE A 356 2.41 19.84 -11.02
N SER A 357 3.44 19.21 -10.46
CA SER A 357 3.28 18.22 -9.39
C SER A 357 2.64 18.83 -8.14
N GLU A 358 3.11 20.00 -7.68
CA GLU A 358 2.54 20.74 -6.53
C GLU A 358 1.07 21.07 -6.76
N PHE A 359 0.73 21.58 -7.93
CA PHE A 359 -0.64 21.91 -8.31
C PHE A 359 -1.55 20.67 -8.27
N TYR A 360 -1.11 19.57 -8.90
CA TYR A 360 -1.93 18.36 -8.92
C TYR A 360 -2.01 17.65 -7.57
N ASP A 361 -1.04 17.79 -6.68
CA ASP A 361 -1.16 17.33 -5.30
C ASP A 361 -2.28 18.05 -4.54
N GLN A 362 -2.40 19.38 -4.73
CA GLN A 362 -3.50 20.19 -4.17
C GLN A 362 -4.84 19.83 -4.81
N GLU A 363 -4.87 19.65 -6.12
CA GLU A 363 -6.07 19.23 -6.86
C GLU A 363 -6.58 17.84 -6.46
N VAL A 364 -5.68 16.90 -6.18
CA VAL A 364 -6.04 15.57 -5.63
C VAL A 364 -6.64 15.72 -4.24
N GLU A 365 -6.07 16.58 -3.39
CA GLU A 365 -6.60 16.84 -2.05
C GLU A 365 -8.01 17.43 -2.13
N ALA A 366 -8.20 18.53 -2.86
CA ALA A 366 -9.48 19.17 -3.04
C ALA A 366 -10.55 18.25 -3.66
N THR A 367 -10.16 17.47 -4.68
CA THR A 367 -11.05 16.49 -5.30
C THR A 367 -11.46 15.38 -4.33
N THR A 368 -10.51 14.91 -3.51
CA THR A 368 -10.77 13.86 -2.52
C THR A 368 -11.70 14.34 -1.43
N GLU A 369 -11.55 15.59 -0.96
CA GLU A 369 -12.45 16.22 0.01
C GLU A 369 -13.86 16.40 -0.55
N SER A 370 -13.96 16.92 -1.78
CA SER A 370 -15.24 17.06 -2.50
C SER A 370 -15.95 15.73 -2.69
N LEU A 371 -15.21 14.66 -3.06
CA LEU A 371 -15.76 13.32 -3.18
C LEU A 371 -16.31 12.81 -1.85
N THR A 372 -15.58 13.02 -0.76
CA THR A 372 -16.02 12.58 0.58
C THR A 372 -17.31 13.31 0.98
N ALA A 373 -17.39 14.61 0.76
CA ALA A 373 -18.58 15.41 1.03
C ALA A 373 -19.80 14.99 0.22
N LEU A 374 -19.60 14.60 -1.06
CA LEU A 374 -20.69 14.09 -1.92
C LEU A 374 -21.13 12.68 -1.53
N MET A 375 -20.24 11.85 -1.01
CA MET A 375 -20.58 10.48 -0.61
C MET A 375 -21.51 10.43 0.60
N GLU A 376 -21.41 11.38 1.52
CA GLU A 376 -22.18 11.39 2.76
C GLU A 376 -23.71 11.45 2.49
N PRO A 377 -24.27 12.42 1.73
CA PRO A 377 -25.70 12.42 1.38
C PRO A 377 -26.12 11.19 0.58
N LEU A 378 -25.26 10.71 -0.32
CA LEU A 378 -25.56 9.50 -1.11
C LEU A 378 -25.67 8.26 -0.21
N MET A 379 -24.78 8.12 0.77
CA MET A 379 -24.83 7.00 1.72
C MET A 379 -26.07 7.10 2.62
N ILE A 380 -26.42 8.29 3.10
CA ILE A 380 -27.63 8.49 3.92
C ILE A 380 -28.87 8.12 3.11
N ALA A 381 -28.98 8.60 1.87
CA ALA A 381 -30.10 8.26 1.00
C ALA A 381 -30.20 6.76 0.68
N PHE A 382 -29.06 6.14 0.37
CA PHE A 382 -28.97 4.72 0.06
C PHE A 382 -29.32 3.83 1.27
N LEU A 383 -28.72 4.13 2.43
CA LEU A 383 -28.98 3.42 3.68
C LEU A 383 -30.40 3.62 4.16
N GLY A 384 -30.88 4.88 4.19
CA GLY A 384 -32.24 5.22 4.55
C GLY A 384 -33.26 4.54 3.65
N GLY A 385 -33.01 4.50 2.34
CA GLY A 385 -33.84 3.80 1.38
C GLY A 385 -33.90 2.28 1.61
N ILE A 386 -32.75 1.63 1.81
CA ILE A 386 -32.71 0.17 2.06
C ILE A 386 -33.34 -0.17 3.41
N VAL A 387 -32.87 0.46 4.50
CA VAL A 387 -33.35 0.16 5.85
C VAL A 387 -34.82 0.56 6.01
N GLY A 388 -35.19 1.75 5.54
CA GLY A 388 -36.59 2.21 5.53
C GLY A 388 -37.50 1.31 4.70
N GLY A 389 -37.05 0.91 3.50
CA GLY A 389 -37.78 -0.05 2.66
C GLY A 389 -37.97 -1.41 3.33
N MET A 390 -36.95 -1.93 4.02
CA MET A 390 -37.06 -3.17 4.79
C MET A 390 -38.03 -3.04 5.96
N ILE A 391 -37.99 -1.92 6.71
CA ILE A 391 -38.91 -1.67 7.80
C ILE A 391 -40.36 -1.62 7.28
N VAL A 392 -40.62 -0.83 6.23
CA VAL A 392 -41.96 -0.75 5.61
C VAL A 392 -42.42 -2.13 5.16
N ALA A 393 -41.59 -2.90 4.48
CA ALA A 393 -41.95 -4.24 4.02
C ALA A 393 -42.21 -5.22 5.16
N LEU A 394 -41.53 -5.10 6.30
CA LEU A 394 -41.76 -5.94 7.48
C LEU A 394 -43.03 -5.57 8.23
N TYR A 395 -43.42 -4.30 8.29
CA TYR A 395 -44.61 -3.85 8.96
C TYR A 395 -45.88 -3.90 8.10
N MET A 396 -45.75 -3.94 6.77
CA MET A 396 -46.89 -3.96 5.84
C MET A 396 -47.93 -5.09 6.11
N PRO A 397 -47.50 -6.33 6.47
CA PRO A 397 -48.49 -7.37 6.81
C PRO A 397 -49.30 -7.06 8.06
N ILE A 398 -48.73 -6.35 9.04
CA ILE A 398 -49.43 -5.97 10.28
C ILE A 398 -50.63 -5.05 9.93
N PHE A 399 -50.41 -4.08 9.04
CA PHE A 399 -51.50 -3.20 8.60
C PHE A 399 -52.62 -3.97 7.82
N LYS A 400 -52.24 -4.98 7.03
CA LYS A 400 -53.25 -5.83 6.35
C LYS A 400 -54.05 -6.71 7.28
N ILE A 401 -53.49 -7.14 8.42
CA ILE A 401 -54.25 -7.93 9.42
C ILE A 401 -55.33 -7.06 10.05
N PHE A 402 -55.09 -5.79 10.32
CA PHE A 402 -56.08 -4.86 10.84
C PHE A 402 -57.24 -4.65 9.85
N GLU A 403 -57.01 -4.64 8.54
CA GLU A 403 -58.04 -4.54 7.48
C GLU A 403 -58.90 -5.83 7.36
N LEU A 404 -58.41 -6.99 7.85
CA LEU A 404 -59.11 -8.26 7.78
C LEU A 404 -59.96 -8.54 9.04
N ILE A 405 -59.80 -7.74 10.09
CA ILE A 405 -60.53 -7.87 11.37
C ILE A 405 -61.72 -6.91 11.42
N GLU A 406 -61.84 -5.91 10.54
CA GLU A 406 -63.03 -5.11 10.26
C GLU A 406 -63.93 -5.85 9.25
#